data_2f9274c04d239af6f09e14800396ea05
#
_entry.id   2f9274c04d239af6f09e14800396ea05
#
_cell.length_a   1.000
_cell.length_b   1.000
_cell.length_c   1.000
_cell.angle_alpha   90.00
_cell.angle_beta   90.00
_cell.angle_gamma   90.00
#
_symmetry.space_group_name_H-M   'P 1'
#
loop_
_entity.id
_entity.type
_entity.pdbx_description
1 polymer ?
#
loop_
_entity_poly.entity_id
_entity_poly.type
_entity_poly.pdbx_seq_one_letter_code
_entity_poly.pdbx_strand_id
1 'polypeptide(L)'
;MAKRRRGRGRRAIQLFFAAATNSYVTGFAAGSLYQGGLKQLCTPGLNCYSCPGAVLSCPIGSLQAVIGSQAFNISLYVLGLITMFGALLGRTVCGFLCPFGMIQEWLHKIPFPWKKNRFRGDKPLRKLKYLVLAVMVIVLPMVAVSESGAGTPAFCKYVCPAGTLEAGIPLVYFNSGGLRAATAPAGQGGSSGLLKSVSIRPQAPVLKTGALFSWKLALLAAVVLLSVVNYRPFCKYICPLGAMYSLMNPLSLHRLRFAGDKCVACGACARACGMGLDPSKKANTAECVR
;
A
#
# COMPACT_ATOMS: atom_id res chain seq x y z
N MET A 1 -19.73 -17.43 -20.73
CA MET A 1 -18.28 -17.34 -21.01
C MET A 1 -17.67 -15.95 -20.90
N ALA A 2 -18.38 -14.85 -21.17
CA ALA A 2 -17.89 -13.47 -21.09
C ALA A 2 -17.38 -13.02 -19.68
N LYS A 3 -18.00 -13.47 -18.59
CA LYS A 3 -17.62 -13.14 -17.21
C LYS A 3 -16.21 -13.64 -16.84
N ARG A 4 -15.78 -14.78 -17.41
CA ARG A 4 -14.46 -15.39 -17.17
C ARG A 4 -13.33 -14.63 -17.89
N ARG A 5 -13.58 -14.04 -19.07
CA ARG A 5 -12.59 -13.26 -19.83
C ARG A 5 -12.29 -11.91 -19.18
N ARG A 6 -13.31 -11.18 -18.70
CA ARG A 6 -13.15 -9.88 -18.05
C ARG A 6 -12.31 -9.93 -16.75
N GLY A 7 -12.41 -11.03 -16.00
CA GLY A 7 -11.59 -11.23 -14.79
C GLY A 7 -10.11 -11.54 -15.08
N ARG A 8 -9.79 -12.11 -16.24
CA ARG A 8 -8.40 -12.41 -16.65
C ARG A 8 -7.63 -11.13 -17.03
N GLY A 9 -8.22 -10.21 -17.80
CA GLY A 9 -7.59 -8.96 -18.18
C GLY A 9 -7.21 -8.09 -16.97
N ARG A 10 -8.13 -7.94 -16.00
CA ARG A 10 -7.85 -7.20 -14.76
C ARG A 10 -6.69 -7.81 -13.99
N ARG A 11 -6.65 -9.13 -13.85
CA ARG A 11 -5.56 -9.83 -13.14
C ARG A 11 -4.22 -9.67 -13.87
N ALA A 12 -4.23 -9.74 -15.19
CA ALA A 12 -3.01 -9.54 -15.99
C ALA A 12 -2.44 -8.13 -15.76
N ILE A 13 -3.29 -7.09 -15.74
CA ILE A 13 -2.87 -5.71 -15.43
C ILE A 13 -2.32 -5.60 -14.01
N GLN A 14 -2.98 -6.21 -13.03
CA GLN A 14 -2.51 -6.20 -11.62
C GLN A 14 -1.15 -6.87 -11.47
N LEU A 15 -0.95 -8.04 -12.10
CA LEU A 15 0.31 -8.78 -12.06
C LEU A 15 1.43 -8.02 -12.78
N PHE A 16 1.14 -7.50 -13.97
CA PHE A 16 2.09 -6.70 -14.73
C PHE A 16 2.55 -5.47 -13.92
N PHE A 17 1.61 -4.74 -13.34
CA PHE A 17 1.94 -3.55 -12.56
C PHE A 17 2.70 -3.90 -11.27
N ALA A 18 2.32 -4.97 -10.57
CA ALA A 18 3.05 -5.45 -9.41
C ALA A 18 4.48 -5.89 -9.75
N ALA A 19 4.67 -6.59 -10.88
CA ALA A 19 5.99 -6.99 -11.35
C ALA A 19 6.83 -5.78 -11.79
N ALA A 20 6.25 -4.82 -12.51
CA ALA A 20 6.95 -3.62 -12.97
C ALA A 20 7.40 -2.73 -11.80
N THR A 21 6.55 -2.56 -10.77
CA THR A 21 6.88 -1.73 -9.60
C THR A 21 7.85 -2.40 -8.64
N ASN A 22 8.00 -3.74 -8.70
CA ASN A 22 8.91 -4.53 -7.86
C ASN A 22 9.89 -5.34 -8.71
N SER A 23 10.41 -4.75 -9.79
CA SER A 23 11.29 -5.42 -10.76
C SER A 23 12.72 -5.62 -10.27
N TYR A 24 13.15 -4.99 -9.18
CA TYR A 24 14.50 -5.14 -8.63
C TYR A 24 14.64 -6.43 -7.81
N VAL A 25 14.54 -7.58 -8.50
CA VAL A 25 14.57 -8.90 -7.86
C VAL A 25 15.94 -9.18 -7.20
N THR A 26 17.02 -8.65 -7.75
CA THR A 26 18.37 -8.76 -7.19
C THR A 26 18.48 -8.16 -5.79
N GLY A 27 17.65 -7.17 -5.44
CA GLY A 27 17.58 -6.60 -4.10
C GLY A 27 17.21 -7.62 -3.01
N PHE A 28 16.40 -8.61 -3.34
CA PHE A 28 16.10 -9.70 -2.39
C PHE A 28 17.30 -10.61 -2.16
N ALA A 29 18.09 -10.92 -3.19
CA ALA A 29 19.28 -11.75 -3.05
C ALA A 29 20.42 -11.01 -2.32
N ALA A 30 20.59 -9.70 -2.60
CA ALA A 30 21.64 -8.87 -2.01
C ALA A 30 21.26 -8.24 -0.66
N GLY A 31 19.99 -8.34 -0.22
CA GLY A 31 19.50 -7.64 0.97
C GLY A 31 19.57 -6.11 0.88
N SER A 32 19.69 -5.56 -0.35
CA SER A 32 19.91 -4.14 -0.61
C SER A 32 18.65 -3.49 -1.20
N LEU A 33 18.48 -2.18 -0.90
CA LEU A 33 17.38 -1.39 -1.47
C LEU A 33 17.83 -0.74 -2.78
N TYR A 34 16.92 -0.66 -3.75
CA TYR A 34 17.15 0.09 -4.97
C TYR A 34 17.34 1.58 -4.68
N GLN A 35 18.42 2.19 -5.18
CA GLN A 35 18.77 3.61 -4.97
C GLN A 35 18.83 4.43 -6.27
N GLY A 36 18.35 3.88 -7.39
CA GLY A 36 18.32 4.58 -8.67
C GLY A 36 17.32 5.72 -8.74
N GLY A 37 17.42 6.59 -9.75
CA GLY A 37 16.58 7.77 -9.94
C GLY A 37 15.07 7.48 -10.02
N LEU A 38 14.67 6.27 -10.43
CA LEU A 38 13.26 5.87 -10.46
C LEU A 38 12.62 5.81 -9.07
N LYS A 39 13.42 5.72 -7.99
CA LYS A 39 12.92 5.76 -6.61
C LYS A 39 12.26 7.09 -6.25
N GLN A 40 12.54 8.15 -6.98
CA GLN A 40 11.91 9.46 -6.81
C GLN A 40 10.48 9.49 -7.34
N LEU A 41 10.12 8.57 -8.23
CA LEU A 41 8.77 8.46 -8.75
C LEU A 41 7.88 7.66 -7.79
N CYS A 42 6.67 8.19 -7.53
CA CYS A 42 5.68 7.50 -6.70
C CYS A 42 4.76 6.61 -7.54
N THR A 43 4.45 5.43 -7.02
CA THR A 43 3.39 4.58 -7.59
C THR A 43 2.02 5.15 -7.25
N PRO A 44 0.99 4.96 -8.09
CA PRO A 44 -0.37 5.31 -7.71
C PRO A 44 -0.99 4.34 -6.69
N GLY A 45 -0.41 3.14 -6.50
CA GLY A 45 -0.85 2.10 -5.57
C GLY A 45 -0.06 2.08 -4.26
N LEU A 46 -0.50 1.24 -3.32
CA LEU A 46 0.23 1.00 -2.08
C LEU A 46 1.34 -0.03 -2.37
N ASN A 47 2.60 0.41 -2.33
CA ASN A 47 3.80 -0.40 -2.49
C ASN A 47 4.88 0.12 -1.55
N CYS A 48 5.54 -0.73 -0.78
CA CYS A 48 6.48 -0.27 0.25
C CYS A 48 7.78 0.25 -0.37
N TYR A 49 8.17 1.49 -0.04
CA TYR A 49 9.44 2.08 -0.51
C TYR A 49 10.67 1.37 0.04
N SER A 50 10.55 0.72 1.21
CA SER A 50 11.62 -0.06 1.83
C SER A 50 11.64 -1.53 1.40
N CYS A 51 10.79 -1.93 0.45
CA CYS A 51 10.86 -3.26 -0.14
C CYS A 51 12.15 -3.43 -0.96
N PRO A 52 12.92 -4.51 -0.78
CA PRO A 52 14.12 -4.77 -1.57
C PRO A 52 13.86 -4.80 -3.08
N GLY A 53 12.71 -5.30 -3.50
CA GLY A 53 12.31 -5.34 -4.90
C GLY A 53 11.74 -4.05 -5.47
N ALA A 54 11.36 -3.08 -4.63
CA ALA A 54 10.63 -1.89 -5.07
C ALA A 54 11.54 -0.87 -5.78
N VAL A 55 11.22 -0.61 -7.04
CA VAL A 55 11.90 0.40 -7.88
C VAL A 55 11.30 1.79 -7.67
N LEU A 56 10.02 1.88 -7.34
CA LEU A 56 9.26 3.12 -7.14
C LEU A 56 8.91 3.32 -5.66
N SER A 57 8.52 4.54 -5.28
CA SER A 57 8.18 4.90 -3.91
C SER A 57 6.68 4.84 -3.60
N CYS A 58 6.36 4.62 -2.33
CA CYS A 58 4.97 4.66 -1.84
C CYS A 58 4.51 6.11 -1.68
N PRO A 59 3.35 6.52 -2.23
CA PRO A 59 2.87 7.89 -2.14
C PRO A 59 2.54 8.30 -0.70
N ILE A 60 2.07 7.36 0.15
CA ILE A 60 1.79 7.65 1.56
C ILE A 60 3.08 7.82 2.37
N GLY A 61 4.11 7.01 2.10
CA GLY A 61 5.42 7.17 2.73
C GLY A 61 6.07 8.49 2.35
N SER A 62 6.06 8.82 1.07
CA SER A 62 6.58 10.10 0.55
C SER A 62 5.80 11.30 1.10
N LEU A 63 4.47 11.21 1.20
CA LEU A 63 3.64 12.26 1.79
C LEU A 63 3.99 12.51 3.27
N GLN A 64 4.15 11.46 4.07
CA GLN A 64 4.55 11.58 5.47
C GLN A 64 5.94 12.18 5.62
N ALA A 65 6.88 11.77 4.76
CA ALA A 65 8.24 12.32 4.76
C ALA A 65 8.24 13.82 4.45
N VAL A 66 7.43 14.25 3.48
CA VAL A 66 7.28 15.67 3.11
C VAL A 66 6.63 16.48 4.24
N ILE A 67 5.53 15.98 4.82
CA ILE A 67 4.82 16.65 5.92
C ILE A 67 5.71 16.73 7.17
N GLY A 68 6.50 15.70 7.43
CA GLY A 68 7.41 15.64 8.58
C GLY A 68 8.74 16.40 8.37
N SER A 69 9.04 16.91 7.17
CA SER A 69 10.22 17.71 6.94
C SER A 69 10.00 19.12 7.48
N GLN A 70 10.84 19.57 8.41
CA GLN A 70 10.76 20.93 8.98
C GLN A 70 11.04 22.05 7.95
N ALA A 71 11.58 21.70 6.81
CA ALA A 71 11.91 22.65 5.74
C ALA A 71 10.69 23.08 4.92
N PHE A 72 9.47 22.90 5.36
CA PHE A 72 8.18 23.31 4.74
C PHE A 72 8.11 23.32 3.20
N ASN A 73 9.05 22.66 2.54
CA ASN A 73 9.00 22.42 1.11
C ASN A 73 7.97 21.31 0.85
N ILE A 74 6.69 21.70 0.90
CA ILE A 74 5.61 20.80 0.49
C ILE A 74 5.90 20.38 -0.93
N SER A 75 6.38 19.17 -1.12
CA SER A 75 6.55 18.62 -2.46
C SER A 75 5.16 18.43 -3.07
N LEU A 76 4.71 19.45 -3.79
CA LEU A 76 3.44 19.44 -4.52
C LEU A 76 3.37 18.28 -5.52
N TYR A 77 4.54 17.70 -5.87
CA TYR A 77 4.62 16.52 -6.74
C TYR A 77 3.81 15.34 -6.21
N VAL A 78 3.98 14.94 -4.94
CA VAL A 78 3.27 13.77 -4.38
C VAL A 78 1.77 14.04 -4.31
N LEU A 79 1.39 15.24 -3.85
CA LEU A 79 0.00 15.65 -3.78
C LEU A 79 -0.62 15.75 -5.18
N GLY A 80 0.10 16.37 -6.13
CA GLY A 80 -0.31 16.49 -7.52
C GLY A 80 -0.50 15.12 -8.19
N LEU A 81 0.40 14.17 -7.95
CA LEU A 81 0.29 12.83 -8.49
C LEU A 81 -0.95 12.10 -7.93
N ILE A 82 -1.18 12.16 -6.62
CA ILE A 82 -2.36 11.54 -5.99
C ILE A 82 -3.65 12.19 -6.52
N THR A 83 -3.68 13.53 -6.63
CA THR A 83 -4.85 14.25 -7.14
C THR A 83 -5.10 13.94 -8.62
N MET A 84 -4.07 13.87 -9.43
CA MET A 84 -4.16 13.50 -10.85
C MET A 84 -4.76 12.10 -11.03
N PHE A 85 -4.18 11.09 -10.39
CA PHE A 85 -4.72 9.72 -10.47
C PHE A 85 -6.11 9.61 -9.82
N GLY A 86 -6.36 10.36 -8.75
CA GLY A 86 -7.66 10.45 -8.10
C GLY A 86 -8.74 11.04 -8.99
N ALA A 87 -8.44 12.14 -9.67
CA ALA A 87 -9.38 12.80 -10.59
C ALA A 87 -9.63 11.98 -11.86
N LEU A 88 -8.59 11.34 -12.41
CA LEU A 88 -8.72 10.53 -13.61
C LEU A 88 -9.43 9.20 -13.35
N LEU A 89 -8.92 8.42 -12.40
CA LEU A 89 -9.28 7.02 -12.17
C LEU A 89 -10.05 6.78 -10.89
N GLY A 90 -9.93 7.69 -9.90
CA GLY A 90 -10.54 7.49 -8.58
C GLY A 90 -10.07 6.19 -7.91
N ARG A 91 -11.00 5.46 -7.31
CA ARG A 91 -10.70 4.16 -6.66
C ARG A 91 -10.47 2.99 -7.62
N THR A 92 -10.51 3.20 -8.93
CA THR A 92 -10.08 2.20 -9.92
C THR A 92 -8.60 1.85 -9.74
N VAL A 93 -7.77 2.83 -9.34
CA VAL A 93 -6.37 2.61 -8.95
C VAL A 93 -6.25 1.49 -7.93
N CYS A 94 -7.08 1.51 -6.88
CA CYS A 94 -7.09 0.46 -5.85
C CYS A 94 -7.51 -0.91 -6.41
N GLY A 95 -8.31 -0.91 -7.48
CA GLY A 95 -8.79 -2.12 -8.14
C GLY A 95 -7.77 -2.77 -9.08
N PHE A 96 -6.96 -1.98 -9.77
CA PHE A 96 -6.11 -2.44 -10.87
C PHE A 96 -4.61 -2.29 -10.62
N LEU A 97 -4.19 -1.25 -9.89
CA LEU A 97 -2.78 -0.87 -9.77
C LEU A 97 -2.18 -1.12 -8.37
N CYS A 98 -2.97 -1.59 -7.41
CA CYS A 98 -2.50 -1.79 -6.04
C CYS A 98 -2.08 -3.25 -5.80
N PRO A 99 -0.78 -3.56 -5.62
CA PRO A 99 -0.29 -4.92 -5.35
C PRO A 99 -0.88 -5.51 -4.07
N PHE A 100 -0.92 -4.73 -3.00
CA PHE A 100 -1.48 -5.18 -1.72
C PHE A 100 -2.98 -5.46 -1.80
N GLY A 101 -3.72 -4.69 -2.63
CA GLY A 101 -5.13 -4.96 -2.93
C GLY A 101 -5.34 -6.28 -3.68
N MET A 102 -4.41 -6.66 -4.55
CA MET A 102 -4.43 -7.94 -5.27
C MET A 102 -4.25 -9.11 -4.30
N ILE A 103 -3.31 -9.02 -3.36
CA ILE A 103 -3.08 -10.05 -2.33
C ILE A 103 -4.34 -10.30 -1.51
N GLN A 104 -5.01 -9.25 -1.04
CA GLN A 104 -6.27 -9.38 -0.30
C GLN A 104 -7.38 -10.05 -1.13
N GLU A 105 -7.45 -9.79 -2.44
CA GLU A 105 -8.40 -10.49 -3.32
C GLU A 105 -8.09 -11.98 -3.47
N TRP A 106 -6.81 -12.34 -3.53
CA TRP A 106 -6.42 -13.74 -3.59
C TRP A 106 -6.75 -14.49 -2.31
N LEU A 107 -6.50 -13.89 -1.16
CA LEU A 107 -6.88 -14.45 0.13
C LEU A 107 -8.40 -14.62 0.24
N HIS A 108 -9.18 -13.67 -0.25
CA HIS A 108 -10.65 -13.77 -0.24
C HIS A 108 -11.20 -14.88 -1.14
N LYS A 109 -10.43 -15.41 -2.11
CA LYS A 109 -10.86 -16.55 -2.94
C LYS A 109 -10.82 -17.88 -2.21
N ILE A 110 -10.05 -18.00 -1.13
CA ILE A 110 -10.01 -19.21 -0.30
C ILE A 110 -11.45 -19.56 0.12
N PRO A 111 -11.94 -20.77 -0.14
CA PRO A 111 -13.30 -21.15 0.23
C PRO A 111 -13.41 -21.19 1.76
N PHE A 112 -14.18 -20.26 2.31
CA PHE A 112 -14.46 -20.18 3.74
C PHE A 112 -15.97 -20.03 3.94
N PRO A 113 -16.60 -20.82 4.83
CA PRO A 113 -18.06 -20.88 4.92
C PRO A 113 -18.70 -19.58 5.41
N TRP A 114 -18.00 -18.79 6.20
CA TRP A 114 -18.55 -17.60 6.86
C TRP A 114 -18.11 -16.28 6.22
N LYS A 115 -18.17 -16.17 4.91
CA LYS A 115 -17.86 -14.91 4.21
C LYS A 115 -18.95 -13.88 4.44
N LYS A 116 -18.60 -12.76 5.07
CA LYS A 116 -19.51 -11.64 5.33
C LYS A 116 -18.90 -10.33 4.79
N ASN A 117 -19.44 -9.84 3.68
CA ASN A 117 -19.03 -8.56 3.11
C ASN A 117 -19.78 -7.36 3.70
N ARG A 118 -20.84 -7.63 4.49
CA ARG A 118 -21.65 -6.64 5.21
C ARG A 118 -21.92 -7.12 6.63
N PHE A 119 -21.78 -6.22 7.62
CA PHE A 119 -22.20 -6.43 8.99
C PHE A 119 -22.77 -5.12 9.57
N ARG A 120 -23.46 -5.19 10.71
CA ARG A 120 -24.18 -4.02 11.29
C ARG A 120 -23.27 -2.82 11.56
N GLY A 121 -21.98 -2.99 11.89
CA GLY A 121 -20.97 -1.94 12.14
C GLY A 121 -20.19 -1.48 10.91
N ASP A 122 -20.49 -1.96 9.70
CA ASP A 122 -19.69 -1.69 8.48
C ASP A 122 -19.64 -0.19 8.12
N LYS A 123 -20.75 0.52 8.25
CA LYS A 123 -20.84 1.95 7.87
C LYS A 123 -19.93 2.86 8.71
N PRO A 124 -19.98 2.85 10.06
CA PRO A 124 -19.09 3.67 10.88
C PRO A 124 -17.63 3.25 10.73
N LEU A 125 -17.35 1.95 10.60
CA LEU A 125 -15.98 1.46 10.46
C LEU A 125 -15.31 1.93 9.15
N ARG A 126 -16.06 2.17 8.09
CA ARG A 126 -15.53 2.77 6.84
C ARG A 126 -15.03 4.20 7.02
N LYS A 127 -15.48 4.92 8.05
CA LYS A 127 -15.00 6.27 8.38
C LYS A 127 -13.62 6.24 9.04
N LEU A 128 -13.22 5.10 9.63
CA LEU A 128 -11.94 4.94 10.32
C LEU A 128 -10.75 5.28 9.43
N LYS A 129 -10.80 4.95 8.13
CA LYS A 129 -9.71 5.29 7.18
C LYS A 129 -9.45 6.79 7.07
N TYR A 130 -10.49 7.64 7.22
CA TYR A 130 -10.34 9.10 7.21
C TYR A 130 -9.70 9.59 8.51
N LEU A 131 -10.05 8.96 9.65
CA LEU A 131 -9.40 9.23 10.93
C LEU A 131 -7.92 8.85 10.87
N VAL A 132 -7.61 7.65 10.33
CA VAL A 132 -6.22 7.21 10.13
C VAL A 132 -5.45 8.16 9.21
N LEU A 133 -6.07 8.64 8.12
CA LEU A 133 -5.46 9.63 7.24
C LEU A 133 -5.16 10.93 7.99
N ALA A 134 -6.15 11.50 8.69
CA ALA A 134 -5.99 12.76 9.39
C ALA A 134 -4.95 12.67 10.55
N VAL A 135 -5.08 11.66 11.40
CA VAL A 135 -4.24 11.54 12.60
C VAL A 135 -2.86 10.99 12.27
N MET A 136 -2.77 9.83 11.59
CA MET A 136 -1.49 9.12 11.43
C MET A 136 -0.65 9.59 10.23
N VAL A 137 -1.28 10.17 9.21
CA VAL A 137 -0.55 10.61 8.00
C VAL A 137 -0.29 12.11 8.02
N ILE A 138 -1.17 12.92 8.65
CA ILE A 138 -1.04 14.37 8.67
C ILE A 138 -0.55 14.85 10.05
N VAL A 139 -1.35 14.63 11.11
CA VAL A 139 -1.07 15.26 12.41
C VAL A 139 0.18 14.69 13.08
N LEU A 140 0.30 13.38 13.19
CA LEU A 140 1.43 12.75 13.88
C LEU A 140 2.80 13.04 13.26
N PRO A 141 3.00 13.02 11.93
CA PRO A 141 4.28 13.43 11.34
C PRO A 141 4.63 14.92 11.57
N MET A 142 3.62 15.78 11.75
CA MET A 142 3.86 17.20 12.06
C MET A 142 4.26 17.43 13.51
N VAL A 143 3.67 16.66 14.45
CA VAL A 143 3.86 16.87 15.89
C VAL A 143 4.98 16.01 16.46
N ALA A 144 5.07 14.74 16.03
CA ALA A 144 6.05 13.78 16.52
C ALA A 144 7.36 13.90 15.73
N VAL A 145 8.17 14.89 16.07
CA VAL A 145 9.50 15.10 15.48
C VAL A 145 10.50 14.19 16.20
N SER A 146 11.33 13.48 15.44
CA SER A 146 12.44 12.68 15.97
C SER A 146 13.58 13.59 16.41
N GLU A 147 14.50 13.07 17.24
CA GLU A 147 15.74 13.75 17.65
C GLU A 147 16.58 14.22 16.47
N SER A 148 16.43 13.60 15.29
CA SER A 148 17.07 14.00 14.04
C SER A 148 16.37 15.17 13.31
N GLY A 149 15.33 15.79 13.89
CA GLY A 149 14.58 16.86 13.26
C GLY A 149 13.60 16.42 12.15
N ALA A 150 13.48 15.14 11.88
CA ALA A 150 12.54 14.60 10.89
C ALA A 150 11.27 14.07 11.57
N GLY A 151 10.11 14.40 11.00
CA GLY A 151 8.83 13.87 11.48
C GLY A 151 8.74 12.35 11.31
N THR A 152 8.24 11.67 12.33
CA THR A 152 8.13 10.20 12.29
C THR A 152 6.99 9.78 11.37
N PRO A 153 7.21 8.87 10.40
CA PRO A 153 6.17 8.36 9.52
C PRO A 153 5.28 7.36 10.28
N ALA A 154 4.38 7.88 11.11
CA ALA A 154 3.62 7.11 12.10
C ALA A 154 2.80 5.96 11.49
N PHE A 155 2.12 6.20 10.35
CA PHE A 155 1.36 5.14 9.69
C PHE A 155 2.27 4.00 9.21
N CYS A 156 3.39 4.31 8.56
CA CYS A 156 4.33 3.29 8.08
C CYS A 156 5.00 2.54 9.23
N LYS A 157 5.32 3.26 10.33
CA LYS A 157 5.99 2.70 11.50
C LYS A 157 5.09 1.77 12.30
N TYR A 158 3.82 2.12 12.53
CA TYR A 158 2.96 1.42 13.48
C TYR A 158 1.86 0.56 12.85
N VAL A 159 1.32 0.92 11.68
CA VAL A 159 0.08 0.34 11.16
C VAL A 159 0.23 -0.34 9.81
N CYS A 160 1.16 0.09 8.93
CA CYS A 160 1.19 -0.38 7.54
C CYS A 160 1.50 -1.87 7.40
N PRO A 161 0.52 -2.74 7.02
CA PRO A 161 0.75 -4.17 6.84
C PRO A 161 1.52 -4.47 5.54
N ALA A 162 1.38 -3.62 4.51
CA ALA A 162 2.15 -3.76 3.28
C ALA A 162 3.65 -3.61 3.55
N GLY A 163 4.06 -2.63 4.38
CA GLY A 163 5.45 -2.48 4.79
C GLY A 163 5.99 -3.66 5.59
N THR A 164 5.16 -4.31 6.40
CA THR A 164 5.56 -5.51 7.13
C THR A 164 5.74 -6.70 6.19
N LEU A 165 4.82 -6.89 5.23
CA LEU A 165 4.84 -8.01 4.29
C LEU A 165 5.96 -7.86 3.25
N GLU A 166 6.09 -6.67 2.65
CA GLU A 166 6.98 -6.44 1.50
C GLU A 166 8.42 -6.09 1.90
N ALA A 167 8.61 -5.51 3.08
CA ALA A 167 9.91 -5.08 3.57
C ALA A 167 10.30 -5.76 4.89
N GLY A 168 9.45 -5.73 5.91
CA GLY A 168 9.77 -6.20 7.25
C GLY A 168 10.18 -7.66 7.30
N ILE A 169 9.35 -8.54 6.75
CA ILE A 169 9.62 -9.99 6.72
C ILE A 169 10.84 -10.32 5.87
N PRO A 170 10.97 -9.87 4.60
CA PRO A 170 12.15 -10.15 3.79
C PRO A 170 13.44 -9.63 4.43
N LEU A 171 13.46 -8.39 4.91
CA LEU A 171 14.67 -7.82 5.52
C LEU A 171 15.10 -8.55 6.79
N VAL A 172 14.16 -8.96 7.63
CA VAL A 172 14.47 -9.76 8.82
C VAL A 172 15.03 -11.12 8.40
N TYR A 173 14.38 -11.79 7.43
CA TYR A 173 14.81 -13.11 6.95
C TYR A 173 16.23 -13.08 6.35
N PHE A 174 16.51 -12.13 5.45
CA PHE A 174 17.85 -12.04 4.83
C PHE A 174 18.92 -11.56 5.80
N ASN A 175 18.61 -10.70 6.77
CA ASN A 175 19.58 -10.25 7.77
C ASN A 175 19.79 -11.26 8.89
N SER A 176 18.83 -12.13 9.19
CA SER A 176 19.01 -13.21 10.17
C SER A 176 19.87 -14.36 9.64
N GLY A 177 19.92 -14.55 8.32
CA GLY A 177 20.67 -15.59 7.63
C GLY A 177 22.18 -15.31 7.44
N GLY A 178 22.75 -14.29 8.07
CA GLY A 178 24.20 -14.04 8.05
C GLY A 178 24.76 -13.44 6.76
N LEU A 179 23.94 -13.16 5.76
CA LEU A 179 24.35 -12.44 4.54
C LEU A 179 24.19 -10.93 4.75
N ARG A 180 25.09 -10.34 5.51
CA ARG A 180 25.19 -8.88 5.56
C ARG A 180 25.86 -8.38 4.29
N ALA A 181 25.08 -7.92 3.34
CA ALA A 181 25.56 -6.88 2.46
C ALA A 181 25.75 -5.62 3.32
N ALA A 182 26.99 -5.19 3.48
CA ALA A 182 27.32 -3.96 4.16
C ALA A 182 26.53 -2.81 3.50
N THR A 183 25.59 -2.25 4.23
CA THR A 183 25.02 -0.95 3.91
C THR A 183 26.16 0.04 4.05
N ALA A 184 26.74 0.46 2.94
CA ALA A 184 27.60 1.62 2.93
C ALA A 184 26.79 2.80 3.46
N PRO A 185 27.29 3.57 4.43
CA PRO A 185 26.64 4.80 4.83
C PRO A 185 26.58 5.70 3.60
N ALA A 186 25.44 6.31 3.34
CA ALA A 186 25.31 7.38 2.36
C ALA A 186 26.17 8.57 2.84
N GLY A 187 27.46 8.50 2.55
CA GLY A 187 28.46 9.54 2.76
C GLY A 187 28.66 10.28 1.46
N GLN A 188 28.28 11.50 1.49
CA GLN A 188 28.80 12.68 0.78
C GLN A 188 29.91 12.41 -0.23
N GLY A 189 29.74 13.01 -1.41
CA GLY A 189 30.74 13.04 -2.47
C GLY A 189 32.11 13.51 -1.99
N GLY A 190 33.12 12.82 -2.46
CA GLY A 190 34.52 13.16 -2.25
C GLY A 190 35.37 12.16 -3.01
N SER A 191 35.99 12.67 -4.03
CA SER A 191 36.89 12.03 -4.98
C SER A 191 38.03 11.22 -4.34
N SER A 192 38.42 10.21 -5.09
CA SER A 192 39.76 9.58 -5.20
C SER A 192 40.27 8.72 -4.05
N GLY A 193 40.61 7.51 -4.42
CA GLY A 193 41.75 6.81 -3.86
C GLY A 193 41.50 5.45 -3.22
N LEU A 194 41.95 4.44 -3.93
CA LEU A 194 42.52 3.18 -3.42
C LEU A 194 41.53 2.12 -2.84
N LEU A 195 41.49 1.03 -3.56
CA LEU A 195 40.98 -0.28 -3.16
C LEU A 195 41.40 -0.63 -1.72
N LYS A 196 40.53 -0.35 -0.74
CA LYS A 196 40.65 -0.93 0.60
C LYS A 196 39.83 -2.22 0.60
N SER A 197 40.53 -3.34 0.63
CA SER A 197 39.97 -4.67 0.90
C SER A 197 39.05 -4.63 2.12
N VAL A 198 37.75 -4.80 1.91
CA VAL A 198 36.77 -4.91 2.96
C VAL A 198 36.93 -6.28 3.60
N SER A 199 37.56 -6.30 4.76
CA SER A 199 37.66 -7.46 5.64
C SER A 199 36.24 -7.80 6.13
N ILE A 200 35.69 -8.91 5.66
CA ILE A 200 34.44 -9.48 6.10
C ILE A 200 34.66 -10.04 7.51
N ARG A 201 34.30 -9.28 8.54
CA ARG A 201 34.21 -9.83 9.90
C ARG A 201 32.84 -10.50 10.07
N PRO A 202 32.78 -11.79 10.36
CA PRO A 202 31.53 -12.46 10.72
C PRO A 202 31.21 -12.15 12.19
N GLN A 203 30.50 -11.05 12.43
CA GLN A 203 29.82 -10.84 13.69
C GLN A 203 28.33 -10.70 13.41
N ALA A 204 27.60 -11.78 13.63
CA ALA A 204 26.16 -11.79 13.63
C ALA A 204 25.66 -11.23 14.98
N PRO A 205 25.12 -10.00 15.03
CA PRO A 205 24.11 -9.75 16.04
C PRO A 205 22.83 -10.43 15.55
N VAL A 206 22.37 -11.42 16.28
CA VAL A 206 21.00 -11.91 16.21
C VAL A 206 20.12 -10.67 16.25
N LEU A 207 19.43 -10.37 15.14
CA LEU A 207 18.51 -9.24 15.05
C LEU A 207 17.40 -9.52 16.07
N LYS A 208 17.52 -8.96 17.28
CA LYS A 208 16.47 -9.04 18.29
C LYS A 208 15.29 -8.28 17.73
N THR A 209 14.30 -9.01 17.23
CA THR A 209 13.04 -8.42 16.78
C THR A 209 12.37 -7.79 17.98
N GLY A 210 12.28 -6.45 17.98
CA GLY A 210 11.68 -5.70 19.08
C GLY A 210 10.16 -5.87 19.13
N ALA A 211 9.55 -5.46 20.23
CA ALA A 211 8.10 -5.51 20.45
C ALA A 211 7.29 -4.85 19.29
N LEU A 212 7.86 -3.81 18.66
CA LEU A 212 7.24 -3.16 17.51
C LEU A 212 7.08 -4.08 16.29
N PHE A 213 8.06 -4.95 16.03
CA PHE A 213 7.98 -5.91 14.93
C PHE A 213 6.90 -6.96 15.20
N SER A 214 6.83 -7.47 16.43
CA SER A 214 5.81 -8.44 16.86
C SER A 214 4.40 -7.83 16.73
N TRP A 215 4.23 -6.57 17.15
CA TRP A 215 2.99 -5.81 16.96
C TRP A 215 2.58 -5.73 15.48
N LYS A 216 3.51 -5.33 14.60
CA LYS A 216 3.25 -5.22 13.15
C LYS A 216 2.94 -6.57 12.51
N LEU A 217 3.58 -7.64 12.98
CA LEU A 217 3.30 -9.00 12.52
C LEU A 217 1.90 -9.45 12.94
N ALA A 218 1.49 -9.17 14.17
CA ALA A 218 0.14 -9.45 14.66
C ALA A 218 -0.91 -8.68 13.86
N LEU A 219 -0.63 -7.42 13.54
CA LEU A 219 -1.53 -6.59 12.72
C LEU A 219 -1.64 -7.10 11.28
N LEU A 220 -0.52 -7.53 10.68
CA LEU A 220 -0.51 -8.19 9.37
C LEU A 220 -1.34 -9.48 9.40
N ALA A 221 -1.13 -10.33 10.41
CA ALA A 221 -1.89 -11.57 10.58
C ALA A 221 -3.39 -11.29 10.70
N ALA A 222 -3.78 -10.30 11.50
CA ALA A 222 -5.18 -9.88 11.61
C ALA A 222 -5.76 -9.43 10.26
N VAL A 223 -5.03 -8.63 9.48
CA VAL A 223 -5.47 -8.20 8.14
C VAL A 223 -5.58 -9.38 7.18
N VAL A 224 -4.66 -10.34 7.22
CA VAL A 224 -4.69 -11.55 6.39
C VAL A 224 -5.91 -12.39 6.74
N LEU A 225 -6.16 -12.68 8.02
CA LEU A 225 -7.33 -13.44 8.47
C LEU A 225 -8.64 -12.74 8.10
N LEU A 226 -8.73 -11.44 8.34
CA LEU A 226 -9.89 -10.65 7.94
C LEU A 226 -10.10 -10.66 6.42
N SER A 227 -9.03 -10.74 5.62
CA SER A 227 -9.12 -10.78 4.15
C SER A 227 -9.74 -12.08 3.62
N VAL A 228 -9.64 -13.17 4.37
CA VAL A 228 -10.34 -14.43 4.03
C VAL A 228 -11.85 -14.27 4.20
N VAL A 229 -12.28 -13.62 5.29
CA VAL A 229 -13.71 -13.47 5.65
C VAL A 229 -14.36 -12.30 4.90
N ASN A 230 -13.68 -11.15 4.83
CA ASN A 230 -14.22 -9.91 4.27
C ASN A 230 -13.41 -9.49 3.02
N TYR A 231 -14.11 -8.98 2.01
CA TYR A 231 -13.46 -8.51 0.80
C TYR A 231 -12.70 -7.21 1.05
N ARG A 232 -11.36 -7.25 0.90
CA ARG A 232 -10.44 -6.12 1.02
C ARG A 232 -10.61 -5.30 2.31
N PRO A 233 -10.51 -5.89 3.52
CA PRO A 233 -10.81 -5.20 4.77
C PRO A 233 -9.87 -4.02 5.03
N PHE A 234 -8.58 -4.15 4.75
CA PHE A 234 -7.63 -3.06 4.92
C PHE A 234 -7.96 -1.86 4.04
N CYS A 235 -8.23 -2.08 2.74
CA CYS A 235 -8.60 -1.01 1.81
C CYS A 235 -9.95 -0.35 2.15
N LYS A 236 -10.81 -1.10 2.84
CA LYS A 236 -12.16 -0.66 3.23
C LYS A 236 -12.17 0.20 4.48
N TYR A 237 -11.32 -0.13 5.48
CA TYR A 237 -11.41 0.44 6.82
C TYR A 237 -10.19 1.24 7.26
N ILE A 238 -8.97 0.91 6.83
CA ILE A 238 -7.73 1.44 7.42
C ILE A 238 -6.89 2.23 6.42
N CYS A 239 -6.90 1.86 5.13
CA CYS A 239 -5.98 2.40 4.14
C CYS A 239 -6.14 3.91 3.90
N PRO A 240 -5.13 4.74 4.24
CA PRO A 240 -5.20 6.20 4.04
C PRO A 240 -5.19 6.59 2.55
N LEU A 241 -4.44 5.86 1.70
CA LEU A 241 -4.47 6.07 0.26
C LEU A 241 -5.87 5.80 -0.32
N GLY A 242 -6.53 4.74 0.20
CA GLY A 242 -7.92 4.45 -0.11
C GLY A 242 -8.89 5.55 0.36
N ALA A 243 -8.58 6.25 1.45
CA ALA A 243 -9.36 7.42 1.90
C ALA A 243 -9.20 8.60 0.93
N MET A 244 -7.98 8.93 0.51
CA MET A 244 -7.73 10.01 -0.44
C MET A 244 -8.44 9.79 -1.78
N TYR A 245 -8.28 8.60 -2.37
CA TYR A 245 -8.99 8.27 -3.61
C TYR A 245 -10.51 8.18 -3.43
N SER A 246 -11.01 7.87 -2.24
CA SER A 246 -12.45 7.83 -2.00
C SER A 246 -13.09 9.22 -2.00
N LEU A 247 -12.38 10.24 -1.54
CA LEU A 247 -12.84 11.63 -1.62
C LEU A 247 -12.98 12.09 -3.09
N MET A 248 -12.06 11.66 -3.94
CA MET A 248 -12.05 12.03 -5.36
C MET A 248 -12.94 11.13 -6.23
N ASN A 249 -13.34 9.97 -5.74
CA ASN A 249 -14.07 8.98 -6.55
C ASN A 249 -15.39 9.48 -7.16
N PRO A 250 -16.20 10.31 -6.47
CA PRO A 250 -17.41 10.90 -7.07
C PRO A 250 -17.11 11.88 -8.21
N LEU A 251 -15.94 12.54 -8.17
CA LEU A 251 -15.49 13.54 -9.15
C LEU A 251 -14.70 12.92 -10.30
N SER A 252 -14.27 11.64 -10.18
CA SER A 252 -13.39 11.00 -11.15
C SER A 252 -14.03 10.89 -12.54
N LEU A 253 -13.19 11.07 -13.58
CA LEU A 253 -13.60 10.95 -14.98
C LEU A 253 -14.06 9.52 -15.32
N HIS A 254 -13.36 8.51 -14.77
CA HIS A 254 -13.73 7.12 -14.96
C HIS A 254 -14.90 6.75 -14.06
N ARG A 255 -16.11 6.66 -14.62
CA ARG A 255 -17.36 6.39 -13.86
C ARG A 255 -18.06 5.13 -14.35
N LEU A 256 -18.72 4.44 -13.41
CA LEU A 256 -19.69 3.39 -13.72
C LEU A 256 -21.00 4.04 -14.17
N ARG A 257 -21.44 3.72 -15.37
CA ARG A 257 -22.77 4.10 -15.87
C ARG A 257 -23.73 2.94 -15.62
N PHE A 258 -24.81 3.22 -14.92
CA PHE A 258 -25.90 2.29 -14.69
C PHE A 258 -27.02 2.57 -15.69
N ALA A 259 -27.33 1.59 -16.53
CA ALA A 259 -28.44 1.68 -17.48
C ALA A 259 -29.75 1.27 -16.77
N GLY A 260 -30.51 2.24 -16.30
CA GLY A 260 -31.78 2.02 -15.59
C GLY A 260 -32.81 1.29 -16.44
N ASP A 261 -32.87 1.63 -17.73
CA ASP A 261 -33.83 1.10 -18.71
C ASP A 261 -33.71 -0.41 -18.92
N LYS A 262 -32.51 -0.98 -18.67
CA LYS A 262 -32.23 -2.42 -18.79
C LYS A 262 -32.27 -3.15 -17.46
N CYS A 263 -32.68 -2.48 -16.39
CA CYS A 263 -32.68 -3.05 -15.04
C CYS A 263 -33.97 -3.79 -14.72
N VAL A 264 -33.85 -5.10 -14.54
CA VAL A 264 -34.98 -5.98 -14.14
C VAL A 264 -35.06 -6.13 -12.62
N ALA A 265 -34.44 -5.27 -11.83
CA ALA A 265 -34.44 -5.25 -10.36
C ALA A 265 -34.07 -6.58 -9.65
N CYS A 266 -33.37 -7.49 -10.33
CA CYS A 266 -33.02 -8.84 -9.79
C CYS A 266 -32.01 -8.84 -8.63
N GLY A 267 -31.41 -7.69 -8.28
CA GLY A 267 -30.43 -7.55 -7.20
C GLY A 267 -29.08 -8.27 -7.41
N ALA A 268 -28.84 -8.85 -8.59
CA ALA A 268 -27.61 -9.57 -8.90
C ALA A 268 -26.35 -8.69 -8.76
N CYS A 269 -26.43 -7.40 -9.12
CA CYS A 269 -25.35 -6.43 -8.99
C CYS A 269 -24.93 -6.23 -7.52
N ALA A 270 -25.90 -6.12 -6.62
CA ALA A 270 -25.66 -5.93 -5.19
C ALA A 270 -25.05 -7.20 -4.55
N ARG A 271 -25.49 -8.38 -4.97
CA ARG A 271 -24.92 -9.67 -4.53
C ARG A 271 -23.50 -9.89 -5.05
N ALA A 272 -23.22 -9.47 -6.28
CA ALA A 272 -21.91 -9.62 -6.90
C ALA A 272 -20.88 -8.59 -6.42
N CYS A 273 -21.30 -7.52 -5.73
CA CYS A 273 -20.43 -6.45 -5.26
C CYS A 273 -19.62 -6.87 -4.02
N GLY A 274 -18.31 -7.13 -4.20
CA GLY A 274 -17.42 -7.46 -3.07
C GLY A 274 -17.35 -6.38 -2.00
N MET A 275 -17.50 -5.09 -2.37
CA MET A 275 -17.52 -3.97 -1.42
C MET A 275 -18.84 -3.85 -0.63
N GLY A 276 -19.83 -4.69 -0.94
CA GLY A 276 -21.13 -4.68 -0.28
C GLY A 276 -21.96 -3.42 -0.57
N LEU A 277 -21.80 -2.83 -1.74
CA LEU A 277 -22.59 -1.69 -2.22
C LEU A 277 -23.70 -2.16 -3.14
N ASP A 278 -24.70 -1.32 -3.31
CA ASP A 278 -25.73 -1.52 -4.32
C ASP A 278 -25.51 -0.54 -5.49
N PRO A 279 -24.91 -1.01 -6.61
CA PRO A 279 -24.63 -0.15 -7.74
C PRO A 279 -25.90 0.39 -8.44
N SER A 280 -27.05 -0.27 -8.28
CA SER A 280 -28.31 0.19 -8.86
C SER A 280 -28.83 1.46 -8.20
N LYS A 281 -28.55 1.62 -6.88
CA LYS A 281 -28.97 2.80 -6.13
C LYS A 281 -27.95 3.93 -6.19
N LYS A 282 -26.65 3.60 -6.04
CA LYS A 282 -25.55 4.59 -6.02
C LYS A 282 -24.29 3.99 -6.62
N ALA A 283 -24.08 4.17 -7.93
CA ALA A 283 -22.97 3.55 -8.67
C ALA A 283 -21.58 4.12 -8.36
N ASN A 284 -21.47 5.43 -8.10
CA ASN A 284 -20.18 6.13 -7.98
C ASN A 284 -19.96 6.75 -6.61
N THR A 285 -20.26 5.99 -5.55
CA THR A 285 -20.00 6.45 -4.18
C THR A 285 -18.51 6.47 -3.86
N ALA A 286 -18.12 7.23 -2.84
CA ALA A 286 -16.77 7.25 -2.28
C ALA A 286 -16.22 5.85 -1.96
N GLU A 287 -17.09 4.88 -1.67
CA GLU A 287 -16.70 3.51 -1.30
C GLU A 287 -16.62 2.52 -2.47
N CYS A 288 -16.97 2.94 -3.69
CA CYS A 288 -16.97 2.07 -4.87
C CYS A 288 -15.55 1.85 -5.38
N VAL A 289 -15.05 0.61 -5.29
CA VAL A 289 -13.82 0.15 -5.97
C VAL A 289 -14.24 -0.55 -7.26
N ARG A 290 -13.79 -0.02 -8.38
CA ARG A 290 -14.21 -0.43 -9.74
C ARG A 290 -13.32 -1.52 -10.28
#